data_7da27541036064b6cca100fb893db11a
#
_entry.id   7da27541036064b6cca100fb893db11a
#
_cell.length_a   1.000
_cell.length_b   1.000
_cell.length_c   1.000
_cell.angle_alpha   90.00
_cell.angle_beta   90.00
_cell.angle_gamma   90.00
#
_symmetry.space_group_name_H-M   'P 1'
#
loop_
_entity.id
_entity.type
_entity.pdbx_description
1 polymer ?
#
loop_
_entity_poly.entity_id
_entity_poly.type
_entity_poly.pdbx_seq_one_letter_code
_entity_poly.pdbx_strand_id
1 'polypeptide(L)'
;MTNREDLLSSFLLYLWDKLWEMDDKVKYWKDLSDYDMETAEAMLRSKRYLYVGFICHQTIEKIFKAYFTFLKSDVAPFSHSLSFLAKWWDFYELFSEEQKDFIDQIEPLNIEARYPSHKDRLLKSLTEEKCNEIIGRTKELQSWIKAKL
;
A
#
# COMPACT_ATOMS: atom_id res chain seq x y z
N MET A 1 -40.01 -12.17 -24.99
CA MET A 1 -40.13 -11.43 -23.72
C MET A 1 -39.18 -12.04 -22.71
N THR A 2 -38.22 -11.31 -22.28
CA THR A 2 -37.35 -11.70 -21.18
C THR A 2 -38.14 -11.64 -19.88
N ASN A 3 -38.23 -12.75 -19.18
CA ASN A 3 -38.97 -12.84 -17.93
C ASN A 3 -38.25 -12.01 -16.86
N ARG A 4 -38.98 -11.37 -15.95
CA ARG A 4 -38.45 -10.56 -14.87
C ARG A 4 -37.48 -11.36 -13.96
N GLU A 5 -37.72 -12.66 -13.83
CA GLU A 5 -36.90 -13.58 -13.08
C GLU A 5 -35.55 -13.82 -13.78
N ASP A 6 -35.50 -13.88 -15.10
CA ASP A 6 -34.30 -14.06 -15.88
C ASP A 6 -33.37 -12.80 -15.81
N LEU A 7 -34.02 -11.60 -15.79
CA LEU A 7 -33.29 -10.34 -15.62
C LEU A 7 -32.67 -10.21 -14.23
N LEU A 8 -33.40 -10.61 -13.19
CA LEU A 8 -32.88 -10.61 -11.81
C LEU A 8 -31.76 -11.62 -11.63
N SER A 9 -31.88 -12.82 -12.19
CA SER A 9 -30.84 -13.85 -12.16
C SER A 9 -29.58 -13.38 -12.88
N SER A 10 -29.70 -12.77 -14.05
CA SER A 10 -28.57 -12.23 -14.82
C SER A 10 -27.90 -11.07 -14.07
N PHE A 11 -28.67 -10.21 -13.41
CA PHE A 11 -28.15 -9.11 -12.61
C PHE A 11 -27.43 -9.61 -11.37
N LEU A 12 -27.96 -10.62 -10.68
CA LEU A 12 -27.31 -11.25 -9.52
C LEU A 12 -26.00 -11.94 -9.91
N LEU A 13 -25.96 -12.64 -11.04
CA LEU A 13 -24.74 -13.25 -11.56
C LEU A 13 -23.70 -12.17 -11.90
N TYR A 14 -24.09 -11.08 -12.53
CA TYR A 14 -23.21 -9.96 -12.82
C TYR A 14 -22.63 -9.34 -11.54
N LEU A 15 -23.45 -9.13 -10.51
CA LEU A 15 -23.00 -8.63 -9.21
C LEU A 15 -22.04 -9.60 -8.53
N TRP A 16 -22.33 -10.91 -8.62
CA TRP A 16 -21.49 -11.96 -8.08
C TRP A 16 -20.11 -11.99 -8.74
N ASP A 17 -20.07 -11.95 -10.07
CA ASP A 17 -18.82 -11.88 -10.83
C ASP A 17 -18.02 -10.62 -10.50
N LYS A 18 -18.68 -9.48 -10.34
CA LYS A 18 -18.05 -8.23 -9.91
C LYS A 18 -17.44 -8.32 -8.52
N LEU A 19 -18.13 -8.93 -7.56
CA LEU A 19 -17.62 -9.12 -6.20
C LEU A 19 -16.40 -10.03 -6.19
N TRP A 20 -16.40 -11.12 -6.94
CA TRP A 20 -15.24 -11.99 -7.11
C TRP A 20 -14.04 -11.25 -7.72
N GLU A 21 -14.29 -10.47 -8.76
CA GLU A 21 -13.25 -9.67 -9.40
C GLU A 21 -12.63 -8.64 -8.43
N MET A 22 -13.43 -8.04 -7.55
CA MET A 22 -12.94 -7.10 -6.54
C MET A 22 -12.14 -7.81 -5.45
N ASP A 23 -12.59 -8.96 -4.96
CA ASP A 23 -11.86 -9.76 -3.98
C ASP A 23 -10.50 -10.21 -4.53
N ASP A 24 -10.44 -10.61 -5.80
CA ASP A 24 -9.17 -10.95 -6.46
C ASP A 24 -8.23 -9.75 -6.56
N LYS A 25 -8.75 -8.54 -6.82
CA LYS A 25 -7.94 -7.31 -6.83
C LYS A 25 -7.43 -6.90 -5.45
N VAL A 26 -8.27 -7.02 -4.44
CA VAL A 26 -7.85 -6.80 -3.03
C VAL A 26 -6.73 -7.77 -2.67
N LYS A 27 -6.92 -9.04 -2.97
CA LYS A 27 -5.91 -10.09 -2.75
C LYS A 27 -4.61 -9.79 -3.50
N TYR A 28 -4.70 -9.39 -4.75
CA TYR A 28 -3.54 -9.04 -5.58
C TYR A 28 -2.68 -7.93 -4.93
N TRP A 29 -3.29 -6.83 -4.52
CA TRP A 29 -2.58 -5.73 -3.87
C TRP A 29 -2.01 -6.13 -2.51
N LYS A 30 -2.75 -6.91 -1.74
CA LYS A 30 -2.30 -7.44 -0.46
C LYS A 30 -1.08 -8.35 -0.63
N ASP A 31 -1.13 -9.30 -1.56
CA ASP A 31 -0.03 -10.23 -1.83
C ASP A 31 1.22 -9.48 -2.32
N LEU A 32 1.06 -8.46 -3.16
CA LEU A 32 2.18 -7.60 -3.57
C LEU A 32 2.77 -6.80 -2.40
N SER A 33 1.92 -6.31 -1.50
CA SER A 33 2.39 -5.62 -0.29
C SER A 33 3.21 -6.55 0.60
N ASP A 34 2.78 -7.78 0.77
CA ASP A 34 3.50 -8.81 1.53
C ASP A 34 4.85 -9.15 0.86
N TYR A 35 4.85 -9.33 -0.45
CA TYR A 35 6.07 -9.57 -1.22
C TYR A 35 7.08 -8.43 -1.08
N ASP A 36 6.62 -7.19 -1.15
CA ASP A 36 7.50 -6.02 -0.96
C ASP A 36 8.04 -5.95 0.47
N MET A 37 7.25 -6.30 1.48
CA MET A 37 7.74 -6.32 2.86
C MET A 37 8.89 -7.32 3.03
N GLU A 38 8.74 -8.52 2.50
CA GLU A 38 9.82 -9.53 2.51
C GLU A 38 11.06 -9.03 1.74
N THR A 39 10.86 -8.32 0.63
CA THR A 39 11.94 -7.69 -0.14
C THR A 39 12.66 -6.62 0.67
N ALA A 40 11.95 -5.77 1.40
CA ALA A 40 12.55 -4.76 2.27
C ALA A 40 13.46 -5.41 3.34
N GLU A 41 13.01 -6.50 3.95
CA GLU A 41 13.82 -7.26 4.90
C GLU A 41 15.07 -7.88 4.26
N ALA A 42 14.94 -8.39 3.03
CA ALA A 42 16.08 -8.90 2.27
C ALA A 42 17.12 -7.79 1.95
N MET A 43 16.64 -6.59 1.60
CA MET A 43 17.48 -5.43 1.38
C MET A 43 18.23 -5.01 2.66
N LEU A 44 17.56 -5.06 3.80
CA LEU A 44 18.20 -4.81 5.10
C LEU A 44 19.32 -5.80 5.38
N ARG A 45 19.05 -7.10 5.24
CA ARG A 45 20.05 -8.15 5.43
C ARG A 45 21.26 -7.99 4.51
N SER A 46 21.03 -7.50 3.31
CA SER A 46 22.08 -7.24 2.31
C SER A 46 22.73 -5.87 2.44
N LYS A 47 22.35 -5.09 3.46
CA LYS A 47 22.84 -3.71 3.71
C LYS A 47 22.56 -2.75 2.55
N ARG A 48 21.46 -2.96 1.82
CA ARG A 48 21.00 -2.09 0.74
C ARG A 48 19.99 -1.06 1.26
N TYR A 49 20.46 -0.22 2.16
CA TYR A 49 19.62 0.68 2.97
C TYR A 49 18.78 1.66 2.14
N LEU A 50 19.32 2.14 1.03
CA LEU A 50 18.56 3.01 0.11
C LEU A 50 17.27 2.34 -0.35
N TYR A 51 17.35 1.06 -0.69
CA TYR A 51 16.20 0.29 -1.18
C TYR A 51 15.25 -0.14 -0.07
N VAL A 52 15.71 -0.22 1.17
CA VAL A 52 14.83 -0.48 2.33
C VAL A 52 13.74 0.59 2.40
N GLY A 53 14.13 1.86 2.39
CA GLY A 53 13.16 2.97 2.42
C GLY A 53 12.21 2.96 1.22
N PHE A 54 12.75 2.79 0.02
CA PHE A 54 11.96 2.72 -1.21
C PHE A 54 10.94 1.59 -1.19
N ILE A 55 11.35 0.39 -0.81
CA ILE A 55 10.46 -0.78 -0.80
C ILE A 55 9.44 -0.69 0.34
N CYS A 56 9.79 -0.13 1.50
CA CYS A 56 8.82 0.14 2.56
C CYS A 56 7.72 1.10 2.09
N HIS A 57 8.07 2.13 1.33
CA HIS A 57 7.08 2.99 0.68
C HIS A 57 6.15 2.18 -0.24
N GLN A 58 6.71 1.31 -1.10
CA GLN A 58 5.94 0.45 -1.99
C GLN A 58 4.99 -0.49 -1.23
N THR A 59 5.46 -1.04 -0.11
CA THR A 59 4.64 -1.89 0.78
C THR A 59 3.37 -1.17 1.24
N ILE A 60 3.53 0.06 1.73
CA ILE A 60 2.41 0.88 2.22
C ILE A 60 1.51 1.33 1.06
N GLU A 61 2.08 1.75 -0.06
CA GLU A 61 1.29 2.11 -1.25
C GLU A 61 0.35 0.98 -1.67
N LYS A 62 0.86 -0.24 -1.72
CA LYS A 62 0.09 -1.41 -2.15
C LYS A 62 -0.97 -1.82 -1.14
N ILE A 63 -0.68 -1.76 0.15
CA ILE A 63 -1.73 -2.05 1.15
C ILE A 63 -2.80 -0.96 1.18
N PHE A 64 -2.46 0.29 0.90
CA PHE A 64 -3.44 1.37 0.72
C PHE A 64 -4.34 1.08 -0.49
N LYS A 65 -3.77 0.62 -1.61
CA LYS A 65 -4.53 0.24 -2.80
C LYS A 65 -5.46 -0.95 -2.54
N ALA A 66 -5.02 -1.94 -1.76
CA ALA A 66 -5.88 -3.04 -1.31
C ALA A 66 -7.07 -2.52 -0.50
N TYR A 67 -6.81 -1.65 0.47
CA TYR A 67 -7.86 -1.09 1.32
C TYR A 67 -8.83 -0.20 0.55
N PHE A 68 -8.33 0.60 -0.39
CA PHE A 68 -9.19 1.36 -1.29
C PHE A 68 -10.12 0.44 -2.09
N THR A 69 -9.57 -0.57 -2.76
CA THR A 69 -10.34 -1.50 -3.57
C THR A 69 -11.41 -2.20 -2.73
N PHE A 70 -11.08 -2.54 -1.49
CA PHE A 70 -12.03 -3.11 -0.52
C PHE A 70 -13.17 -2.14 -0.17
N LEU A 71 -12.85 -0.86 0.13
CA LEU A 71 -13.83 0.12 0.56
C LEU A 71 -14.73 0.62 -0.57
N LYS A 72 -14.17 0.86 -1.74
CA LYS A 72 -14.87 1.55 -2.85
C LYS A 72 -15.35 0.60 -3.94
N SER A 73 -14.94 -0.67 -3.92
CA SER A 73 -15.23 -1.64 -4.97
C SER A 73 -14.90 -1.10 -6.37
N ASP A 74 -13.77 -0.40 -6.48
CA ASP A 74 -13.32 0.29 -7.69
C ASP A 74 -11.81 0.12 -7.86
N VAL A 75 -11.30 0.46 -9.03
CA VAL A 75 -9.87 0.40 -9.35
C VAL A 75 -9.13 1.50 -8.60
N ALA A 76 -8.08 1.10 -7.89
CA ALA A 76 -7.21 2.06 -7.21
C ALA A 76 -6.59 3.05 -8.21
N PRO A 77 -6.56 4.37 -7.92
CA PRO A 77 -5.97 5.35 -8.80
C PRO A 77 -4.48 5.12 -9.00
N PHE A 78 -4.00 5.53 -10.14
CA PHE A 78 -2.60 5.46 -10.50
C PHE A 78 -1.85 6.61 -9.84
N SER A 79 -1.47 6.41 -8.57
CA SER A 79 -0.70 7.37 -7.78
C SER A 79 0.32 6.66 -6.91
N HIS A 80 1.46 7.32 -6.70
CA HIS A 80 2.50 6.91 -5.77
C HIS A 80 2.54 7.76 -4.49
N SER A 81 1.68 8.76 -4.38
CA SER A 81 1.58 9.59 -3.18
C SER A 81 0.70 8.93 -2.13
N LEU A 82 1.30 8.60 -0.98
CA LEU A 82 0.59 7.97 0.13
C LEU A 82 -0.44 8.90 0.76
N SER A 83 -0.07 10.15 0.96
CA SER A 83 -0.99 11.16 1.50
C SER A 83 -2.14 11.44 0.56
N PHE A 84 -1.90 11.51 -0.75
CA PHE A 84 -2.96 11.62 -1.75
C PHE A 84 -3.92 10.42 -1.68
N LEU A 85 -3.38 9.20 -1.70
CA LEU A 85 -4.17 7.98 -1.63
C LEU A 85 -5.04 7.95 -0.36
N ALA A 86 -4.48 8.28 0.78
CA ALA A 86 -5.19 8.25 2.05
C ALA A 86 -6.28 9.33 2.16
N LYS A 87 -5.99 10.57 1.70
CA LYS A 87 -6.93 11.70 1.74
C LYS A 87 -8.05 11.57 0.71
N TRP A 88 -7.72 11.13 -0.49
CA TRP A 88 -8.71 10.92 -1.54
C TRP A 88 -9.80 9.91 -1.14
N TRP A 89 -9.48 9.01 -0.24
CA TRP A 89 -10.35 7.90 0.13
C TRP A 89 -10.94 7.99 1.53
N ASP A 90 -10.85 9.14 2.14
CA ASP A 90 -11.44 9.46 3.45
C ASP A 90 -10.95 8.55 4.60
N PHE A 91 -9.89 7.77 4.40
CA PHE A 91 -9.35 6.96 5.50
C PHE A 91 -8.15 7.59 6.22
N TYR A 92 -7.67 8.74 5.74
CA TYR A 92 -6.59 9.48 6.40
C TYR A 92 -6.91 9.82 7.85
N GLU A 93 -8.15 10.17 8.13
CA GLU A 93 -8.60 10.51 9.49
C GLU A 93 -8.68 9.32 10.44
N LEU A 94 -8.60 8.08 9.92
CA LEU A 94 -8.52 6.87 10.74
C LEU A 94 -7.13 6.66 11.35
N PHE A 95 -6.11 7.31 10.80
CA PHE A 95 -4.74 7.18 11.28
C PHE A 95 -4.52 8.00 12.56
N SER A 96 -3.72 7.42 13.48
CA SER A 96 -3.17 8.19 14.60
C SER A 96 -2.17 9.24 14.10
N GLU A 97 -1.86 10.24 14.94
CA GLU A 97 -0.83 11.23 14.60
C GLU A 97 0.53 10.56 14.35
N GLU A 98 0.89 9.53 15.11
CA GLU A 98 2.13 8.76 14.89
C GLU A 98 2.14 8.06 13.53
N GLN A 99 1.00 7.52 13.09
CA GLN A 99 0.87 6.91 11.77
C GLN A 99 0.97 7.95 10.65
N LYS A 100 0.34 9.11 10.82
CA LYS A 100 0.44 10.24 9.88
C LYS A 100 1.89 10.74 9.77
N ASP A 101 2.57 10.91 10.89
CA ASP A 101 3.98 11.30 10.92
C ASP A 101 4.86 10.29 10.20
N PHE A 102 4.57 9.00 10.37
CA PHE A 102 5.31 7.95 9.67
C PHE A 102 5.05 7.98 8.16
N ILE A 103 3.82 8.18 7.72
CA ILE A 103 3.48 8.34 6.30
C ILE A 103 4.26 9.52 5.70
N ASP A 104 4.30 10.66 6.38
CA ASP A 104 5.05 11.83 5.94
C ASP A 104 6.56 11.56 5.89
N GLN A 105 7.07 10.75 6.81
CA GLN A 105 8.48 10.36 6.83
C GLN A 105 8.88 9.48 5.66
N ILE A 106 8.05 8.53 5.25
CA ILE A 106 8.37 7.60 4.15
C ILE A 106 7.95 8.12 2.77
N GLU A 107 7.08 9.11 2.69
CA GLU A 107 6.61 9.69 1.41
C GLU A 107 7.75 10.08 0.47
N PRO A 108 8.77 10.85 0.90
CA PRO A 108 9.85 11.26 0.01
C PRO A 108 10.79 10.13 -0.42
N LEU A 109 10.82 9.00 0.29
CA LEU A 109 11.75 7.90 0.01
C LEU A 109 11.48 7.24 -1.36
N ASN A 110 10.26 7.31 -1.86
CA ASN A 110 9.90 6.83 -3.19
C ASN A 110 10.58 7.64 -4.32
N ILE A 111 10.70 8.95 -4.14
CA ILE A 111 11.26 9.86 -5.14
C ILE A 111 12.77 9.98 -4.96
N GLU A 112 13.23 10.24 -3.76
CA GLU A 112 14.64 10.53 -3.45
C GLU A 112 15.58 9.37 -3.83
N ALA A 113 15.11 8.12 -3.71
CA ALA A 113 15.87 6.94 -4.11
C ALA A 113 16.18 6.88 -5.61
N ARG A 114 15.37 7.54 -6.45
CA ARG A 114 15.49 7.53 -7.92
C ARG A 114 16.40 8.61 -8.48
N TYR A 115 16.66 9.68 -7.71
CA TYR A 115 17.40 10.86 -8.20
C TYR A 115 18.80 10.92 -7.59
N PRO A 116 19.88 10.93 -8.42
CA PRO A 116 21.26 10.94 -7.95
C PRO A 116 21.60 12.11 -7.03
N SER A 117 20.97 13.28 -7.24
CA SER A 117 21.20 14.47 -6.41
C SER A 117 20.77 14.32 -4.95
N HIS A 118 19.86 13.41 -4.66
CA HIS A 118 19.38 13.12 -3.30
C HIS A 118 19.97 11.85 -2.70
N LYS A 119 20.54 10.98 -3.54
CA LYS A 119 21.04 9.66 -3.15
C LYS A 119 22.08 9.73 -2.04
N ASP A 120 23.07 10.59 -2.15
CA ASP A 120 24.16 10.69 -1.18
C ASP A 120 23.67 11.18 0.19
N ARG A 121 22.74 12.15 0.19
CA ARG A 121 22.12 12.64 1.42
C ARG A 121 21.26 11.55 2.06
N LEU A 122 20.49 10.84 1.27
CA LEU A 122 19.61 9.77 1.72
C LEU A 122 20.42 8.59 2.29
N LEU A 123 21.50 8.20 1.64
CA LEU A 123 22.41 7.14 2.14
C LEU A 123 23.03 7.49 3.49
N LYS A 124 23.31 8.78 3.75
CA LYS A 124 23.83 9.23 5.06
C LYS A 124 22.78 9.14 6.17
N SER A 125 21.51 9.33 5.85
CA SER A 125 20.39 9.30 6.82
C SER A 125 19.83 7.90 7.05
N LEU A 126 19.94 6.99 6.07
CA LEU A 126 19.46 5.62 6.15
C LEU A 126 20.53 4.68 6.74
N THR A 127 20.77 4.81 8.03
CA THR A 127 21.59 3.87 8.80
C THR A 127 20.87 2.54 8.98
N GLU A 128 21.59 1.50 9.39
CA GLU A 128 21.00 0.20 9.72
C GLU A 128 19.92 0.32 10.80
N GLU A 129 20.19 1.10 11.85
CA GLU A 129 19.24 1.38 12.92
C GLU A 129 17.98 2.07 12.40
N LYS A 130 18.13 3.08 11.57
CA LYS A 130 17.02 3.79 10.95
C LYS A 130 16.20 2.88 10.03
N CYS A 131 16.85 2.02 9.26
CA CYS A 131 16.17 1.05 8.41
C CYS A 131 15.39 0.01 9.22
N ASN A 132 15.93 -0.46 10.34
CA ASN A 132 15.20 -1.35 11.26
C ASN A 132 13.95 -0.67 11.83
N GLU A 133 14.05 0.60 12.23
CA GLU A 133 12.91 1.40 12.69
C GLU A 133 11.83 1.53 11.59
N ILE A 134 12.23 1.88 10.37
CA ILE A 134 11.32 2.02 9.23
C ILE A 134 10.60 0.70 8.94
N ILE A 135 11.32 -0.42 8.90
CA ILE A 135 10.74 -1.75 8.68
C ILE A 135 9.72 -2.08 9.79
N GLY A 136 10.06 -1.86 11.05
CA GLY A 136 9.15 -2.12 12.17
C GLY A 136 7.85 -1.32 12.04
N ARG A 137 7.94 -0.03 11.79
CA ARG A 137 6.77 0.84 11.62
C ARG A 137 5.97 0.52 10.35
N THR A 138 6.64 0.12 9.27
CA THR A 138 5.97 -0.34 8.05
C THR A 138 5.14 -1.58 8.32
N LYS A 139 5.70 -2.56 9.02
CA LYS A 139 4.96 -3.78 9.43
C LYS A 139 3.75 -3.48 10.29
N GLU A 140 3.90 -2.59 11.26
CA GLU A 140 2.80 -2.18 12.14
C GLU A 140 1.66 -1.54 11.36
N LEU A 141 1.97 -0.58 10.49
CA LEU A 141 0.97 0.09 9.65
C LEU A 141 0.32 -0.87 8.67
N GLN A 142 1.10 -1.72 8.00
CA GLN A 142 0.59 -2.76 7.10
C GLN A 142 -0.38 -3.71 7.82
N SER A 143 0.03 -4.22 8.99
CA SER A 143 -0.79 -5.14 9.78
C SER A 143 -2.08 -4.49 10.28
N TRP A 144 -2.01 -3.23 10.67
CA TRP A 144 -3.18 -2.46 11.11
C TRP A 144 -4.20 -2.30 9.98
N ILE A 145 -3.75 -2.05 8.75
CA ILE A 145 -4.64 -1.98 7.58
C ILE A 145 -5.15 -3.37 7.19
N LYS A 146 -4.29 -4.38 7.16
CA LYS A 146 -4.68 -5.77 6.86
C LYS A 146 -5.78 -6.30 7.77
N ALA A 147 -5.80 -5.91 9.04
CA ALA A 147 -6.84 -6.26 9.98
C ALA A 147 -8.22 -5.70 9.62
N LYS A 148 -8.32 -4.76 8.70
CA LYS A 148 -9.57 -4.15 8.21
C LYS A 148 -10.07 -4.77 6.90
N LEU A 149 -9.25 -5.59 6.27
CA LEU A 149 -9.59 -6.33 5.06
C LEU A 149 -10.26 -7.65 5.42
#